data_c9a813a77bcef95330f65d263d04695c
#
_entry.id   c9a813a77bcef95330f65d263d04695c
#
_cell.length_a   1.000
_cell.length_b   1.000
_cell.length_c   1.000
_cell.angle_alpha   90.00
_cell.angle_beta   90.00
_cell.angle_gamma   90.00
#
_symmetry.space_group_name_H-M   'P 1'
#
loop_
_entity.id
_entity.type
_entity.pdbx_description
1 polymer ?
#
loop_
_entity_poly.entity_id
_entity_poly.type
_entity_poly.pdbx_seq_one_letter_code
_entity_poly.pdbx_strand_id
1 'polypeptide(L)' 'MDPISMRAIAAAIAVLVGLGAGIGIGIATGKAVEGISRNPEAGGQITTALIIGAGFAEATAIYGLLISIILIFVGVK' A
#
# COMPACT_ATOMS: atom_id res chain seq x y z
N MET A 1 7.24 -27.27 -10.82
CA MET A 1 7.06 -25.92 -11.39
C MET A 1 8.42 -25.38 -11.79
N ASP A 2 8.54 -24.80 -12.94
CA ASP A 2 9.83 -24.28 -13.40
C ASP A 2 10.21 -22.99 -12.67
N PRO A 3 11.49 -22.57 -12.74
CA PRO A 3 11.94 -21.36 -12.03
C PRO A 3 11.24 -20.09 -12.49
N ILE A 4 10.87 -19.99 -13.76
CA ILE A 4 10.20 -18.80 -14.30
C ILE A 4 8.79 -18.68 -13.72
N SER A 5 8.04 -19.79 -13.70
CA SER A 5 6.70 -19.80 -13.11
C SER A 5 6.74 -19.53 -11.62
N MET A 6 7.72 -20.06 -10.90
CA MET A 6 7.89 -19.82 -9.46
C MET A 6 8.18 -18.33 -9.19
N ARG A 7 9.03 -17.70 -10.01
CA ARG A 7 9.31 -16.27 -9.87
C ARG A 7 8.07 -15.43 -10.13
N ALA A 8 7.28 -15.79 -11.14
CA ALA A 8 6.05 -15.07 -11.44
C ALA A 8 5.06 -15.14 -10.27
N ILE A 9 4.91 -16.30 -9.65
CA ILE A 9 4.05 -16.47 -8.48
C ILE A 9 4.59 -15.68 -7.30
N ALA A 10 5.88 -15.75 -7.03
CA ALA A 10 6.50 -15.00 -5.94
C ALA A 10 6.33 -13.49 -6.14
N ALA A 11 6.48 -13.00 -7.38
CA ALA A 11 6.27 -11.59 -7.71
C ALA A 11 4.82 -11.17 -7.48
N ALA A 12 3.86 -12.01 -7.85
CA ALA A 12 2.45 -11.75 -7.60
C ALA A 12 2.14 -11.67 -6.11
N ILE A 13 2.72 -12.57 -5.30
CA ILE A 13 2.55 -12.55 -3.85
C ILE A 13 3.19 -11.29 -3.25
N ALA A 14 4.38 -10.92 -3.70
CA ALA A 14 5.07 -9.75 -3.20
C ALA A 14 4.26 -8.47 -3.42
N VAL A 15 3.63 -8.33 -4.57
CA VAL A 15 2.86 -7.11 -4.88
C VAL A 15 1.51 -7.07 -4.16
N LEU A 16 1.04 -8.20 -3.61
CA LEU A 16 -0.20 -8.25 -2.83
C LEU A 16 -0.18 -7.36 -1.59
N VAL A 17 1.00 -6.97 -1.11
CA VAL A 17 1.09 -6.03 0.02
C VAL A 17 0.37 -4.71 -0.29
N GLY A 18 0.28 -4.33 -1.56
CA GLY A 18 -0.49 -3.16 -1.99
C GLY A 18 -1.98 -3.27 -1.72
N LEU A 19 -2.52 -4.47 -1.72
CA LEU A 19 -3.92 -4.71 -1.38
C LEU A 19 -4.20 -4.31 0.07
N GLY A 20 -3.33 -4.71 1.01
CA GLY A 20 -3.47 -4.34 2.41
C GLY A 20 -3.37 -2.83 2.62
N ALA A 21 -2.36 -2.20 2.03
CA ALA A 21 -2.18 -0.75 2.10
C ALA A 21 -3.38 -0.02 1.50
N GLY A 22 -3.85 -0.45 0.32
CA GLY A 22 -5.01 0.16 -0.35
C GLY A 22 -6.29 0.06 0.48
N ILE A 23 -6.59 -1.10 1.03
CA ILE A 23 -7.75 -1.29 1.89
C ILE A 23 -7.63 -0.45 3.15
N GLY A 24 -6.47 -0.48 3.81
CA GLY A 24 -6.24 0.28 5.03
C GLY A 24 -6.35 1.78 4.81
N ILE A 25 -5.74 2.31 3.76
CA ILE A 25 -5.81 3.72 3.40
C ILE A 25 -7.25 4.10 3.03
N GLY A 26 -7.96 3.23 2.31
CA GLY A 26 -9.36 3.45 1.95
C GLY A 26 -10.25 3.59 3.18
N ILE A 27 -10.10 2.71 4.15
CA ILE A 27 -10.84 2.76 5.42
C ILE A 27 -10.48 4.03 6.18
N ALA A 28 -9.19 4.34 6.30
CA ALA A 28 -8.72 5.54 6.99
C ALA A 28 -9.26 6.81 6.33
N THR A 29 -9.29 6.86 5.00
CA THR A 29 -9.84 7.99 4.25
C THR A 29 -11.32 8.17 4.54
N GLY A 30 -12.09 7.09 4.56
CA GLY A 30 -13.51 7.13 4.92
C GLY A 30 -13.73 7.67 6.31
N LYS A 31 -12.93 7.24 7.28
CA LYS A 31 -13.00 7.76 8.65
C LYS A 31 -12.59 9.21 8.75
N ALA A 32 -11.59 9.63 7.99
CA ALA A 32 -11.15 11.02 7.95
C ALA A 32 -12.25 11.93 7.40
N VAL A 33 -12.88 11.54 6.29
CA VAL A 33 -13.99 12.29 5.69
C VAL A 33 -15.15 12.40 6.67
N GLU A 34 -15.50 11.32 7.35
CA GLU A 34 -16.54 11.31 8.37
C GLU A 34 -16.20 12.26 9.53
N GLY A 35 -14.95 12.24 10.00
CA GLY A 35 -14.49 13.12 11.06
C GLY A 35 -14.55 14.59 10.67
N ILE A 36 -14.15 14.93 9.46
CA ILE A 36 -14.23 16.29 8.93
C ILE A 36 -15.69 16.74 8.81
N SER A 37 -16.56 15.84 8.38
CA SER A 37 -17.99 16.12 8.26
C SER A 37 -18.61 16.47 9.62
N ARG A 38 -18.18 15.82 10.69
CA ARG A 38 -18.69 16.09 12.04
C ARG A 38 -18.04 17.29 12.68
N ASN A 39 -16.79 17.57 12.34
CA ASN A 39 -16.02 18.68 12.91
C ASN A 39 -15.15 19.32 11.84
N PRO A 40 -15.74 20.20 11.01
CA PRO A 40 -14.99 20.85 9.93
C PRO A 40 -13.78 21.63 10.39
N GLU A 41 -13.79 22.14 11.63
CA GLU A 41 -12.66 22.90 12.19
C GLU A 41 -11.42 22.03 12.36
N ALA A 42 -11.57 20.72 12.53
CA ALA A 42 -10.48 19.78 12.63
C ALA A 42 -9.98 19.28 11.27
N GLY A 43 -10.55 19.77 10.16
CA GLY A 43 -10.24 19.29 8.81
C GLY A 43 -8.77 19.32 8.47
N GLY A 44 -8.06 20.39 8.82
CA GLY A 44 -6.62 20.50 8.56
C GLY A 44 -5.81 19.45 9.32
N GLN A 45 -6.10 19.25 10.58
CA GLN A 45 -5.41 18.23 11.42
C GLN A 45 -5.69 16.81 10.94
N ILE A 46 -6.94 16.53 10.60
CA ILE A 46 -7.34 15.22 10.11
C ILE A 46 -6.68 14.91 8.76
N THR A 47 -6.68 15.88 7.85
CA THR A 47 -6.06 15.70 6.54
C THR A 47 -4.56 15.47 6.68
N THR A 48 -3.88 16.24 7.53
CA THR A 48 -2.44 16.08 7.78
C THR A 48 -2.14 14.69 8.34
N ALA A 49 -2.89 14.24 9.33
CA ALA A 49 -2.72 12.91 9.91
C ALA A 49 -2.95 11.82 8.87
N LEU A 50 -3.96 11.97 8.01
CA LEU A 50 -4.25 11.01 6.95
C LEU A 50 -3.10 10.94 5.95
N ILE A 51 -2.57 12.08 5.51
CA ILE A 51 -1.47 12.12 4.54
C ILE A 51 -0.24 11.40 5.12
N ILE A 52 0.11 11.67 6.37
CA ILE A 52 1.26 11.04 7.01
C ILE A 52 1.05 9.53 7.11
N GLY A 53 -0.09 9.09 7.63
CA GLY A 53 -0.40 7.68 7.78
C GLY A 53 -0.48 6.95 6.44
N ALA A 54 -1.13 7.55 5.45
CA ALA A 54 -1.23 7.00 4.11
C ALA A 54 0.14 6.88 3.44
N GLY A 55 1.00 7.88 3.63
CA GLY A 55 2.36 7.84 3.09
C GLY A 55 3.18 6.68 3.65
N PHE A 56 3.14 6.45 4.96
CA PHE A 56 3.82 5.32 5.57
C PHE A 56 3.22 3.98 5.12
N ALA A 57 1.90 3.89 5.04
CA ALA A 57 1.25 2.67 4.58
C ALA A 57 1.58 2.36 3.11
N GLU A 58 1.58 3.39 2.26
CA GLU A 58 1.91 3.25 0.84
C GLU A 58 3.35 2.83 0.63
N ALA A 59 4.28 3.23 1.51
CA ALA A 59 5.67 2.83 1.43
C ALA A 59 5.82 1.30 1.48
N THR A 60 5.00 0.60 2.24
CA THR A 60 5.03 -0.87 2.29
C THR A 60 4.65 -1.48 0.95
N ALA A 61 3.68 -0.89 0.24
CA ALA A 61 3.29 -1.32 -1.09
C ALA A 61 4.41 -1.10 -2.11
N ILE A 62 5.15 -0.01 -1.98
CA ILE A 62 6.31 0.28 -2.83
C ILE A 62 7.41 -0.77 -2.61
N TYR A 63 7.67 -1.17 -1.38
CA TYR A 63 8.63 -2.25 -1.10
C TYR A 63 8.20 -3.56 -1.75
N GLY A 64 6.93 -3.92 -1.68
CA GLY A 64 6.41 -5.11 -2.34
C GLY A 64 6.54 -5.04 -3.85
N LEU A 65 6.24 -3.88 -4.43
CA LEU A 65 6.43 -3.65 -5.86
C LEU A 65 7.89 -3.79 -6.26
N LEU A 66 8.80 -3.25 -5.48
CA LEU A 66 10.24 -3.34 -5.75
C LEU A 66 10.71 -4.80 -5.76
N ILE A 67 10.32 -5.58 -4.77
CA ILE A 67 10.63 -7.01 -4.72
C ILE A 67 10.05 -7.73 -5.93
N SER A 68 8.83 -7.40 -6.31
CA SER A 68 8.16 -7.97 -7.47
C SER A 68 8.94 -7.72 -8.77
N ILE A 69 9.39 -6.48 -8.96
CA ILE A 69 10.20 -6.09 -10.11
C ILE A 69 11.53 -6.85 -10.13
N ILE A 70 12.20 -6.93 -9.00
CA ILE A 70 13.46 -7.65 -8.88
C ILE A 70 13.28 -9.13 -9.25
N LEU A 71 12.21 -9.76 -8.76
CA LEU A 71 11.93 -11.15 -9.06
C LEU A 71 11.68 -11.40 -10.54
N ILE A 72 11.01 -10.46 -11.21
CA ILE A 72 10.68 -10.61 -12.63
C ILE A 72 11.90 -10.36 -13.52
N PHE A 73 12.65 -9.30 -13.26
CA PHE A 73 13.72 -8.87 -14.15
C PHE A 73 15.08 -9.41 -13.80
N VAL A 74 15.40 -9.54 -12.52
CA VAL A 74 16.70 -10.07 -12.07
C VAL A 74 16.62 -11.55 -11.77
N GLY A 75 15.58 -11.95 -11.09
CA GLY A 75 15.36 -13.34 -10.72
C GLY A 75 16.10 -13.75 -9.44
N VAL A 76 15.86 -14.97 -9.04
CA VAL A 76 16.52 -15.64 -7.91
C VAL A 76 17.64 -16.52 -8.48
N LYS A 77 18.83 -16.40 -7.94
CA LYS A 77 19.98 -17.18 -8.40
C LYS A 77 20.39 -18.22 -7.38
#